data_39c3a6fa24019ca1d0fa22d90f558256
#
_entry.id   39c3a6fa24019ca1d0fa22d90f558256
#
_cell.length_a   1.000
_cell.length_b   1.000
_cell.length_c   1.000
_cell.angle_alpha   90.00
_cell.angle_beta   90.00
_cell.angle_gamma   90.00
#
_symmetry.space_group_name_H-M   'P 1'
#
loop_
_entity.id
_entity.type
_entity.pdbx_description
1 polymer ?
#
loop_
_entity_poly.entity_id
_entity_poly.type
_entity_poly.pdbx_seq_one_letter_code
_entity_poly.pdbx_strand_id
1 'polypeptide(L)'
;MEIIGLKGKADVSGVIIGANTAAVLNEVKGNPLAIGYDSLGYVTDEVKMLKVDGVAATVENVKNGTYKISRPLNVVYQESKVASQVNTAFLTFLQSSDAQKIISDNGYVSTKDGAVAYTVVPGLSGEINISGSTSLKPLMEKLAAKFEAVQSGVKVTVGGGGSGTGYNDAKNGVSDFGMISETFKTEKAENCTYYEVAKDGIAVIVNKENPLDNISMEDLKNIYNVDAGDAAIKVWADVSK
;
A
#
# COMPACT_ATOMS: atom_id res chain seq x y z
N MET A 1 5.12 10.60 3.80
CA MET A 1 6.07 11.71 4.03
C MET A 1 7.20 11.76 3.00
N GLU A 2 7.84 10.63 2.63
CA GLU A 2 8.93 10.63 1.62
C GLU A 2 8.50 11.19 0.26
N ILE A 3 7.29 10.86 -0.21
CA ILE A 3 6.77 11.27 -1.54
C ILE A 3 6.56 12.80 -1.64
N ILE A 4 6.22 13.45 -0.54
CA ILE A 4 6.05 14.91 -0.48
C ILE A 4 7.33 15.64 -0.01
N GLY A 5 8.47 14.95 -0.03
CA GLY A 5 9.78 15.54 0.30
C GLY A 5 10.05 15.76 1.79
N LEU A 6 9.33 15.10 2.68
CA LEU A 6 9.46 15.22 4.14
C LEU A 6 10.11 13.99 4.79
N LYS A 7 10.97 13.27 4.07
CA LYS A 7 11.69 12.12 4.62
C LYS A 7 12.56 12.51 5.80
N GLY A 8 12.38 11.82 6.93
CA GLY A 8 13.18 12.04 8.14
C GLY A 8 12.84 13.31 8.92
N LYS A 9 11.81 14.05 8.51
CA LYS A 9 11.28 15.16 9.29
C LYS A 9 10.40 14.63 10.42
N ALA A 10 10.37 15.37 11.54
CA ALA A 10 9.43 15.10 12.62
C ALA A 10 7.99 15.39 12.16
N ASP A 11 7.05 14.76 12.81
CA ASP A 11 5.64 15.05 12.60
C ASP A 11 5.25 16.41 13.19
N VAL A 12 4.30 17.11 12.54
CA VAL A 12 3.77 18.37 13.06
C VAL A 12 3.01 18.13 14.38
N SER A 13 2.97 19.14 15.23
CA SER A 13 2.21 19.06 16.49
C SER A 13 0.73 18.82 16.22
N GLY A 14 0.14 17.88 16.96
CA GLY A 14 -1.27 17.52 16.84
C GLY A 14 -1.59 16.50 15.73
N VAL A 15 -0.57 15.99 15.02
CA VAL A 15 -0.82 14.89 14.07
C VAL A 15 -1.28 13.63 14.81
N ILE A 16 -2.31 12.98 14.26
CA ILE A 16 -2.79 11.70 14.75
C ILE A 16 -2.17 10.59 13.88
N ILE A 17 -1.38 9.72 14.50
CA ILE A 17 -0.79 8.58 13.82
C ILE A 17 -1.75 7.40 13.94
N GLY A 18 -2.41 7.07 12.85
CA GLY A 18 -3.28 5.89 12.77
C GLY A 18 -2.48 4.59 12.88
N ALA A 19 -2.92 3.67 13.72
CA ALA A 19 -2.29 2.36 13.90
C ALA A 19 -2.33 1.52 12.61
N ASN A 20 -3.27 1.79 11.71
CA ASN A 20 -3.47 1.11 10.41
C ASN A 20 -4.35 1.99 9.50
N THR A 21 -4.52 1.55 8.24
CA THR A 21 -5.38 2.19 7.23
C THR A 21 -6.81 2.42 7.71
N ALA A 22 -7.43 1.43 8.35
CA ALA A 22 -8.80 1.57 8.87
C ALA A 22 -8.94 2.68 9.93
N ALA A 23 -7.93 2.84 10.80
CA ALA A 23 -7.94 3.86 11.83
C ALA A 23 -7.88 5.27 11.22
N VAL A 24 -7.07 5.48 10.18
CA VAL A 24 -6.98 6.76 9.46
C VAL A 24 -8.32 7.10 8.80
N LEU A 25 -8.93 6.13 8.09
CA LEU A 25 -10.22 6.34 7.43
C LEU A 25 -11.32 6.74 8.42
N ASN A 26 -11.40 6.04 9.57
CA ASN A 26 -12.38 6.32 10.62
C ASN A 26 -12.17 7.71 11.25
N GLU A 27 -10.92 8.12 11.48
CA GLU A 27 -10.61 9.45 12.01
C GLU A 27 -11.08 10.55 11.06
N VAL A 28 -10.76 10.46 9.77
CA VAL A 28 -11.17 11.44 8.76
C VAL A 28 -12.68 11.46 8.59
N LYS A 29 -13.34 10.30 8.59
CA LYS A 29 -14.81 10.19 8.54
C LYS A 29 -15.47 10.88 9.73
N GLY A 30 -14.91 10.75 10.93
CA GLY A 30 -15.50 11.27 12.18
C GLY A 30 -15.17 12.75 12.46
N ASN A 31 -14.23 13.37 11.72
CA ASN A 31 -13.74 14.71 12.02
C ASN A 31 -13.82 15.63 10.78
N PRO A 32 -14.78 16.59 10.73
CA PRO A 32 -14.93 17.51 9.61
C PRO A 32 -13.69 18.38 9.28
N LEU A 33 -12.78 18.54 10.27
CA LEU A 33 -11.56 19.33 10.11
C LEU A 33 -10.34 18.49 9.70
N ALA A 34 -10.45 17.17 9.68
CA ALA A 34 -9.31 16.30 9.41
C ALA A 34 -8.93 16.27 7.93
N ILE A 35 -7.62 16.19 7.71
CA ILE A 35 -7.00 15.73 6.46
C ILE A 35 -6.19 14.49 6.78
N GLY A 36 -6.24 13.51 5.91
CA GLY A 36 -5.45 12.29 6.00
C GLY A 36 -5.00 11.81 4.63
N TYR A 37 -4.27 10.71 4.62
CA TYR A 37 -3.91 10.02 3.38
C TYR A 37 -3.99 8.51 3.61
N ASP A 38 -4.50 7.80 2.60
CA ASP A 38 -4.64 6.36 2.67
C ASP A 38 -4.46 5.70 1.29
N SER A 39 -4.32 4.38 1.28
CA SER A 39 -4.27 3.57 0.06
C SER A 39 -5.54 3.76 -0.78
N LEU A 40 -5.37 4.07 -2.07
CA LEU A 40 -6.50 4.23 -3.01
C LEU A 40 -7.41 2.99 -3.03
N GLY A 41 -6.84 1.79 -2.96
CA GLY A 41 -7.61 0.55 -2.93
C GLY A 41 -8.35 0.29 -1.61
N TYR A 42 -8.13 1.10 -0.57
CA TYR A 42 -8.79 0.99 0.72
C TYR A 42 -9.83 2.09 0.97
N VAL A 43 -9.70 3.24 0.30
CA VAL A 43 -10.62 4.37 0.48
C VAL A 43 -12.02 4.01 -0.01
N THR A 44 -13.01 4.31 0.82
CA THR A 44 -14.43 4.12 0.52
C THR A 44 -15.13 5.45 0.27
N ASP A 45 -16.38 5.39 -0.15
CA ASP A 45 -17.23 6.57 -0.34
C ASP A 45 -17.65 7.26 0.98
N GLU A 46 -17.18 6.80 2.12
CA GLU A 46 -17.43 7.43 3.42
C GLU A 46 -16.61 8.70 3.66
N VAL A 47 -15.57 8.93 2.88
CA VAL A 47 -14.74 10.15 2.88
C VAL A 47 -14.67 10.76 1.48
N LYS A 48 -14.16 11.98 1.37
CA LYS A 48 -13.92 12.63 0.09
C LYS A 48 -12.43 12.58 -0.27
N MET A 49 -12.11 12.16 -1.49
CA MET A 49 -10.76 12.25 -2.04
C MET A 49 -10.55 13.62 -2.71
N LEU A 50 -9.46 14.28 -2.35
CA LEU A 50 -9.04 15.50 -3.06
C LEU A 50 -8.24 15.13 -4.31
N LYS A 51 -8.36 15.96 -5.35
CA LYS A 51 -7.37 16.00 -6.42
C LYS A 51 -6.07 16.57 -5.85
N VAL A 52 -4.94 16.18 -6.42
CA VAL A 52 -3.64 16.79 -6.12
C VAL A 52 -3.09 17.40 -7.38
N ASP A 53 -2.79 18.71 -7.36
CA ASP A 53 -2.40 19.51 -8.53
C ASP A 53 -3.38 19.35 -9.71
N GLY A 54 -4.70 19.29 -9.40
CA GLY A 54 -5.75 19.10 -10.37
C GLY A 54 -5.96 17.66 -10.86
N VAL A 55 -5.13 16.70 -10.45
CA VAL A 55 -5.19 15.30 -10.89
C VAL A 55 -5.89 14.44 -9.85
N ALA A 56 -6.90 13.69 -10.26
CA ALA A 56 -7.63 12.76 -9.40
C ALA A 56 -6.80 11.50 -9.09
N ALA A 57 -6.90 11.01 -7.85
CA ALA A 57 -6.32 9.72 -7.45
C ALA A 57 -7.15 8.58 -8.08
N THR A 58 -6.76 8.12 -9.26
CA THR A 58 -7.37 6.99 -9.95
C THR A 58 -6.31 5.97 -10.37
N VAL A 59 -6.71 4.72 -10.53
CA VAL A 59 -5.81 3.64 -11.01
C VAL A 59 -5.16 4.04 -12.33
N GLU A 60 -5.93 4.63 -13.26
CA GLU A 60 -5.42 5.09 -14.55
C GLU A 60 -4.37 6.18 -14.41
N ASN A 61 -4.64 7.21 -13.59
CA ASN A 61 -3.71 8.32 -13.38
C ASN A 61 -2.43 7.90 -12.61
N VAL A 62 -2.52 6.89 -11.75
CA VAL A 62 -1.35 6.26 -11.13
C VAL A 62 -0.56 5.46 -12.16
N LYS A 63 -1.24 4.66 -13.00
CA LYS A 63 -0.62 3.82 -14.03
C LYS A 63 0.13 4.66 -15.08
N ASN A 64 -0.47 5.73 -15.57
CA ASN A 64 0.13 6.62 -16.57
C ASN A 64 1.10 7.66 -15.98
N GLY A 65 1.25 7.70 -14.65
CA GLY A 65 2.18 8.57 -13.94
C GLY A 65 1.77 10.04 -13.86
N THR A 66 0.53 10.41 -14.20
CA THR A 66 0.01 11.78 -14.03
C THR A 66 -0.27 12.06 -12.55
N TYR A 67 -0.80 11.10 -11.80
CA TYR A 67 -0.92 11.19 -10.34
C TYR A 67 0.39 10.80 -9.68
N LYS A 68 1.01 11.76 -8.98
CA LYS A 68 2.41 11.61 -8.50
C LYS A 68 2.53 10.91 -7.15
N ILE A 69 1.46 10.86 -6.34
CA ILE A 69 1.50 10.27 -5.00
C ILE A 69 1.17 8.78 -5.11
N SER A 70 2.20 7.97 -5.35
CA SER A 70 2.07 6.52 -5.44
C SER A 70 3.30 5.82 -4.84
N ARG A 71 3.12 4.57 -4.48
CA ARG A 71 4.18 3.72 -3.90
C ARG A 71 4.09 2.29 -4.40
N PRO A 72 5.21 1.54 -4.44
CA PRO A 72 5.17 0.12 -4.70
C PRO A 72 4.64 -0.64 -3.47
N LEU A 73 3.95 -1.72 -3.73
CA LEU A 73 3.56 -2.73 -2.76
C LEU A 73 4.34 -4.00 -3.07
N ASN A 74 5.23 -4.38 -2.18
CA ASN A 74 6.18 -5.46 -2.42
C ASN A 74 6.00 -6.60 -1.42
N VAL A 75 6.31 -7.81 -1.85
CA VAL A 75 6.66 -8.92 -0.96
C VAL A 75 8.18 -9.09 -0.95
N VAL A 76 8.73 -9.20 0.26
CA VAL A 76 10.16 -9.40 0.55
C VAL A 76 10.35 -10.82 1.05
N TYR A 77 11.36 -11.51 0.60
CA TYR A 77 11.60 -12.91 0.96
C TYR A 77 13.07 -13.30 0.81
N GLN A 78 13.49 -14.32 1.56
CA GLN A 78 14.78 -14.96 1.34
C GLN A 78 14.69 -15.89 0.14
N GLU A 79 15.69 -15.91 -0.74
CA GLU A 79 15.73 -16.82 -1.89
C GLU A 79 15.67 -18.30 -1.47
N SER A 80 16.26 -18.63 -0.33
CA SER A 80 16.20 -19.99 0.26
C SER A 80 14.76 -20.41 0.60
N LYS A 81 13.89 -19.48 0.98
CA LYS A 81 12.47 -19.77 1.26
C LYS A 81 11.68 -20.06 0.00
N VAL A 82 12.00 -19.38 -1.11
CA VAL A 82 11.35 -19.62 -2.41
C VAL A 82 11.75 -20.94 -3.03
N ALA A 83 12.82 -21.60 -2.57
CA ALA A 83 13.18 -22.95 -2.99
C ALA A 83 12.11 -24.00 -2.60
N SER A 84 11.20 -23.70 -1.64
CA SER A 84 10.05 -24.58 -1.39
C SER A 84 9.05 -24.53 -2.54
N GLN A 85 8.50 -25.69 -2.91
CA GLN A 85 7.56 -25.78 -4.04
C GLN A 85 6.30 -24.90 -3.81
N VAL A 86 5.82 -24.82 -2.58
CA VAL A 86 4.62 -24.05 -2.23
C VAL A 86 4.87 -22.54 -2.36
N ASN A 87 6.02 -22.04 -1.93
CA ASN A 87 6.37 -20.63 -2.04
C ASN A 87 6.66 -20.22 -3.49
N THR A 88 7.34 -21.09 -4.26
CA THR A 88 7.54 -20.90 -5.71
C THR A 88 6.21 -20.80 -6.45
N ALA A 89 5.27 -21.69 -6.13
CA ALA A 89 3.94 -21.69 -6.75
C ALA A 89 3.15 -20.41 -6.40
N PHE A 90 3.23 -19.95 -5.15
CA PHE A 90 2.58 -18.70 -4.74
C PHE A 90 3.18 -17.48 -5.45
N LEU A 91 4.51 -17.39 -5.53
CA LEU A 91 5.17 -16.31 -6.24
C LEU A 91 4.84 -16.31 -7.74
N THR A 92 4.73 -17.50 -8.35
CA THR A 92 4.26 -17.67 -9.73
C THR A 92 2.80 -17.22 -9.88
N PHE A 93 1.95 -17.57 -8.91
CA PHE A 93 0.56 -17.10 -8.90
C PHE A 93 0.47 -15.57 -8.84
N LEU A 94 1.24 -14.91 -7.97
CA LEU A 94 1.26 -13.45 -7.87
C LEU A 94 1.61 -12.78 -9.21
N GLN A 95 2.36 -13.46 -10.07
CA GLN A 95 2.77 -12.98 -11.39
C GLN A 95 1.76 -13.32 -12.51
N SER A 96 0.73 -14.11 -12.21
CA SER A 96 -0.23 -14.59 -13.21
C SER A 96 -1.30 -13.55 -13.56
N SER A 97 -1.97 -13.75 -14.71
CA SER A 97 -3.11 -12.92 -15.11
C SER A 97 -4.28 -13.00 -14.11
N ASP A 98 -4.43 -14.13 -13.43
CA ASP A 98 -5.45 -14.29 -12.37
C ASP A 98 -5.20 -13.32 -11.21
N ALA A 99 -3.95 -13.23 -10.74
CA ALA A 99 -3.57 -12.29 -9.69
C ALA A 99 -3.64 -10.83 -10.18
N GLN A 100 -3.12 -10.54 -11.38
CA GLN A 100 -3.13 -9.19 -11.96
C GLN A 100 -4.55 -8.66 -12.16
N LYS A 101 -5.51 -9.53 -12.50
CA LYS A 101 -6.93 -9.17 -12.54
C LYS A 101 -7.48 -8.81 -11.15
N ILE A 102 -7.18 -9.59 -10.11
CA ILE A 102 -7.59 -9.28 -8.74
C ILE A 102 -7.01 -7.93 -8.30
N ILE A 103 -5.75 -7.66 -8.60
CA ILE A 103 -5.07 -6.39 -8.31
C ILE A 103 -5.85 -5.23 -8.93
N SER A 104 -6.13 -5.29 -10.22
CA SER A 104 -6.85 -4.24 -10.95
C SER A 104 -8.29 -4.07 -10.48
N ASP A 105 -9.02 -5.16 -10.27
CA ASP A 105 -10.42 -5.13 -9.81
C ASP A 105 -10.58 -4.53 -8.40
N ASN A 106 -9.48 -4.44 -7.63
CA ASN A 106 -9.47 -3.88 -6.28
C ASN A 106 -8.82 -2.51 -6.17
N GLY A 107 -8.70 -1.77 -7.26
CA GLY A 107 -8.26 -0.38 -7.25
C GLY A 107 -6.74 -0.17 -7.16
N TYR A 108 -5.96 -1.24 -7.36
CA TYR A 108 -4.50 -1.16 -7.44
C TYR A 108 -4.02 -1.22 -8.88
N VAL A 109 -2.80 -0.76 -9.13
CA VAL A 109 -2.18 -0.83 -10.46
C VAL A 109 -1.44 -2.16 -10.62
N SER A 110 -1.83 -2.93 -11.61
CA SER A 110 -1.12 -4.14 -12.07
C SER A 110 0.29 -3.80 -12.54
N THR A 111 1.25 -4.64 -12.21
CA THR A 111 2.68 -4.45 -12.52
C THR A 111 3.17 -5.32 -13.68
N LYS A 112 2.33 -6.23 -14.17
CA LYS A 112 2.71 -7.19 -15.22
C LYS A 112 1.70 -7.23 -16.35
N ASP A 113 1.99 -6.53 -17.43
CA ASP A 113 1.22 -6.64 -18.67
C ASP A 113 1.55 -7.97 -19.39
N GLY A 114 0.55 -8.55 -20.08
CA GLY A 114 0.72 -9.79 -20.83
C GLY A 114 0.97 -11.04 -19.96
N ALA A 115 0.58 -11.00 -18.68
CA ALA A 115 0.70 -12.14 -17.79
C ALA A 115 -0.15 -13.34 -18.29
N VAL A 116 0.38 -14.55 -18.12
CA VAL A 116 -0.34 -15.78 -18.44
C VAL A 116 -1.16 -16.26 -17.25
N ALA A 117 -2.19 -17.08 -17.49
CA ALA A 117 -3.01 -17.68 -16.45
C ALA A 117 -2.17 -18.59 -15.55
N TYR A 118 -2.54 -18.67 -14.27
CA TYR A 118 -1.88 -19.57 -13.34
C TYR A 118 -2.19 -21.03 -13.68
N THR A 119 -1.13 -21.84 -13.75
CA THR A 119 -1.28 -23.29 -13.92
C THR A 119 -1.24 -23.98 -12.57
N VAL A 120 -2.31 -24.69 -12.23
CA VAL A 120 -2.42 -25.46 -10.99
C VAL A 120 -1.33 -26.52 -10.91
N VAL A 121 -0.64 -26.59 -9.77
CA VAL A 121 0.37 -27.62 -9.49
C VAL A 121 -0.33 -28.80 -8.81
N PRO A 122 -0.41 -29.99 -9.45
CA PRO A 122 -1.10 -31.13 -8.88
C PRO A 122 -0.46 -31.60 -7.56
N GLY A 123 -1.27 -31.90 -6.55
CA GLY A 123 -0.79 -32.44 -5.26
C GLY A 123 -0.01 -31.45 -4.40
N LEU A 124 0.04 -30.17 -4.76
CA LEU A 124 0.69 -29.14 -3.95
C LEU A 124 -0.01 -29.00 -2.60
N SER A 125 0.77 -29.06 -1.53
CA SER A 125 0.29 -28.87 -0.16
C SER A 125 1.34 -28.17 0.70
N GLY A 126 0.89 -27.48 1.74
CA GLY A 126 1.78 -26.80 2.68
C GLY A 126 1.17 -25.52 3.23
N GLU A 127 1.96 -24.80 4.00
CA GLU A 127 1.55 -23.54 4.63
C GLU A 127 2.45 -22.41 4.18
N ILE A 128 1.87 -21.22 4.04
CA ILE A 128 2.56 -19.96 3.72
C ILE A 128 2.18 -18.94 4.78
N ASN A 129 3.18 -18.35 5.42
CA ASN A 129 2.99 -17.29 6.40
C ASN A 129 3.46 -15.95 5.82
N ILE A 130 2.58 -14.98 5.82
CA ILE A 130 2.79 -13.63 5.28
C ILE A 130 2.51 -12.61 6.39
N SER A 131 3.38 -11.63 6.59
CA SER A 131 3.20 -10.58 7.59
C SER A 131 3.66 -9.21 7.09
N GLY A 132 3.22 -8.12 7.69
CA GLY A 132 3.77 -6.81 7.42
C GLY A 132 2.78 -5.71 7.06
N SER A 133 2.98 -5.05 5.93
CA SER A 133 2.24 -3.85 5.52
C SER A 133 0.72 -3.98 5.65
N THR A 134 0.11 -3.09 6.44
CA THR A 134 -1.35 -3.00 6.58
C THR A 134 -2.03 -2.47 5.32
N SER A 135 -1.30 -1.75 4.47
CA SER A 135 -1.80 -1.25 3.19
C SER A 135 -1.88 -2.34 2.12
N LEU A 136 -0.94 -3.30 2.12
CA LEU A 136 -0.97 -4.44 1.20
C LEU A 136 -1.87 -5.57 1.71
N LYS A 137 -2.08 -5.67 3.03
CA LYS A 137 -2.80 -6.78 3.66
C LYS A 137 -4.17 -7.05 3.04
N PRO A 138 -5.10 -6.08 2.82
CA PRO A 138 -6.41 -6.37 2.24
C PRO A 138 -6.35 -6.97 0.83
N LEU A 139 -5.41 -6.52 0.00
CA LEU A 139 -5.18 -7.11 -1.32
C LEU A 139 -4.58 -8.52 -1.19
N MET A 140 -3.59 -8.70 -0.30
CA MET A 140 -2.93 -9.98 -0.10
C MET A 140 -3.90 -11.06 0.41
N GLU A 141 -4.85 -10.71 1.28
CA GLU A 141 -5.91 -11.63 1.74
C GLU A 141 -6.78 -12.14 0.57
N LYS A 142 -7.09 -11.28 -0.40
CA LYS A 142 -7.85 -11.67 -1.60
C LYS A 142 -7.02 -12.55 -2.54
N LEU A 143 -5.74 -12.23 -2.71
CA LEU A 143 -4.81 -13.03 -3.49
C LEU A 143 -4.59 -14.40 -2.84
N ALA A 144 -4.40 -14.46 -1.53
CA ALA A 144 -4.27 -15.69 -0.76
C ALA A 144 -5.52 -16.57 -0.88
N ALA A 145 -6.70 -16.01 -0.68
CA ALA A 145 -7.97 -16.74 -0.82
C ALA A 145 -8.16 -17.34 -2.22
N LYS A 146 -7.78 -16.58 -3.27
CA LYS A 146 -7.83 -17.12 -4.64
C LYS A 146 -6.81 -18.22 -4.85
N PHE A 147 -5.60 -18.09 -4.31
CA PHE A 147 -4.57 -19.13 -4.41
C PHE A 147 -5.01 -20.42 -3.69
N GLU A 148 -5.52 -20.32 -2.46
CA GLU A 148 -6.08 -21.47 -1.73
C GLU A 148 -7.24 -22.14 -2.49
N ALA A 149 -8.09 -21.37 -3.17
CA ALA A 149 -9.20 -21.91 -3.96
C ALA A 149 -8.73 -22.75 -5.16
N VAL A 150 -7.57 -22.42 -5.76
CA VAL A 150 -7.02 -23.16 -6.89
C VAL A 150 -5.96 -24.20 -6.46
N GLN A 151 -5.39 -24.07 -5.27
CA GLN A 151 -4.43 -24.97 -4.65
C GLN A 151 -4.98 -25.46 -3.29
N SER A 152 -5.98 -26.31 -3.33
CA SER A 152 -6.78 -26.72 -2.16
C SER A 152 -5.99 -27.42 -1.03
N GLY A 153 -4.76 -27.86 -1.29
CA GLY A 153 -3.86 -28.43 -0.27
C GLY A 153 -2.99 -27.38 0.42
N VAL A 154 -3.11 -26.09 0.04
CA VAL A 154 -2.28 -25.01 0.61
C VAL A 154 -3.11 -24.15 1.54
N LYS A 155 -2.47 -23.74 2.66
CA LYS A 155 -3.00 -22.76 3.61
C LYS A 155 -2.14 -21.52 3.60
N VAL A 156 -2.73 -20.33 3.48
CA VAL A 156 -2.02 -19.04 3.52
C VAL A 156 -2.54 -18.20 4.67
N THR A 157 -1.64 -17.81 5.57
CA THR A 157 -1.95 -16.93 6.70
C THR A 157 -1.39 -15.54 6.44
N VAL A 158 -2.23 -14.50 6.54
CA VAL A 158 -1.84 -13.10 6.28
C VAL A 158 -2.00 -12.27 7.53
N GLY A 159 -0.86 -11.84 8.12
CA GLY A 159 -0.78 -10.95 9.28
C GLY A 159 -0.44 -9.52 8.91
N GLY A 160 -0.79 -8.57 9.79
CA GLY A 160 -0.39 -7.15 9.69
C GLY A 160 0.91 -6.85 10.46
N GLY A 161 1.07 -5.58 10.89
CA GLY A 161 2.18 -5.13 11.74
C GLY A 161 2.99 -3.98 11.12
N GLY A 162 2.70 -3.60 9.87
CA GLY A 162 3.40 -2.54 9.14
C GLY A 162 4.63 -3.05 8.39
N SER A 163 5.22 -2.19 7.53
CA SER A 163 6.36 -2.56 6.66
C SER A 163 7.61 -2.96 7.47
N GLY A 164 7.80 -2.38 8.67
CA GLY A 164 8.90 -2.76 9.55
C GLY A 164 8.83 -4.23 9.98
N THR A 165 7.63 -4.70 10.35
CA THR A 165 7.38 -6.12 10.65
C THR A 165 7.66 -6.97 9.41
N GLY A 166 7.17 -6.56 8.22
CA GLY A 166 7.43 -7.28 6.97
C GLY A 166 8.92 -7.50 6.69
N TYR A 167 9.74 -6.47 6.84
CA TYR A 167 11.19 -6.62 6.71
C TYR A 167 11.78 -7.55 7.76
N ASN A 168 11.44 -7.34 9.02
CA ASN A 168 12.03 -8.11 10.12
C ASN A 168 11.67 -9.60 10.06
N ASP A 169 10.40 -9.91 9.78
CA ASP A 169 9.91 -11.28 9.74
C ASP A 169 10.50 -12.04 8.53
N ALA A 170 10.57 -11.40 7.35
CA ALA A 170 11.22 -11.97 6.18
C ALA A 170 12.73 -12.22 6.42
N LYS A 171 13.46 -11.20 6.92
CA LYS A 171 14.89 -11.26 7.21
C LYS A 171 15.23 -12.38 8.19
N ASN A 172 14.40 -12.57 9.21
CA ASN A 172 14.63 -13.58 10.25
C ASN A 172 13.98 -14.94 9.93
N GLY A 173 13.33 -15.09 8.78
CA GLY A 173 12.66 -16.33 8.38
C GLY A 173 11.42 -16.68 9.19
N VAL A 174 10.85 -15.71 9.92
CA VAL A 174 9.59 -15.85 10.69
C VAL A 174 8.40 -15.97 9.75
N SER A 175 8.37 -15.16 8.68
CA SER A 175 7.43 -15.31 7.58
C SER A 175 8.12 -15.80 6.30
N ASP A 176 7.36 -16.43 5.41
CA ASP A 176 7.82 -16.81 4.09
C ASP A 176 7.92 -15.58 3.18
N PHE A 177 6.95 -14.65 3.33
CA PHE A 177 6.92 -13.37 2.62
C PHE A 177 6.61 -12.24 3.61
N GLY A 178 7.42 -11.19 3.58
CA GLY A 178 7.19 -9.95 4.30
C GLY A 178 6.54 -8.90 3.40
N MET A 179 5.43 -8.31 3.79
CA MET A 179 4.78 -7.24 3.01
C MET A 179 5.35 -5.88 3.37
N ILE A 180 5.69 -5.09 2.35
CA ILE A 180 6.10 -3.69 2.52
C ILE A 180 5.37 -2.77 1.53
N SER A 181 5.12 -1.53 1.92
CA SER A 181 4.47 -0.50 1.10
C SER A 181 5.39 0.70 0.86
N GLU A 182 6.61 0.37 0.50
CA GLU A 182 7.67 1.33 0.15
C GLU A 182 8.64 0.67 -0.84
N THR A 183 9.51 1.46 -1.46
CA THR A 183 10.64 0.93 -2.23
C THR A 183 11.50 0.04 -1.35
N PHE A 184 11.85 -1.15 -1.86
CA PHE A 184 12.70 -2.08 -1.13
C PHE A 184 14.05 -1.44 -0.79
N LYS A 185 14.50 -1.63 0.44
CA LYS A 185 15.74 -1.12 0.98
C LYS A 185 16.61 -2.27 1.45
N THR A 186 17.67 -2.55 0.71
CA THR A 186 18.60 -3.67 1.00
C THR A 186 19.17 -3.60 2.42
N GLU A 187 19.46 -2.39 2.91
CA GLU A 187 20.01 -2.19 4.27
C GLU A 187 19.04 -2.64 5.39
N LYS A 188 17.75 -2.79 5.10
CA LYS A 188 16.77 -3.31 6.07
C LYS A 188 16.71 -4.84 6.09
N ALA A 189 17.05 -5.50 4.98
CA ALA A 189 17.00 -6.96 4.83
C ALA A 189 18.00 -7.43 3.75
N GLU A 190 19.28 -7.42 4.07
CA GLU A 190 20.40 -7.71 3.17
C GLU A 190 20.37 -9.14 2.56
N ASN A 191 19.77 -10.09 3.28
CA ASN A 191 19.63 -11.49 2.86
C ASN A 191 18.32 -11.76 2.09
N CYS A 192 17.60 -10.72 1.71
CA CYS A 192 16.32 -10.83 1.04
C CYS A 192 16.36 -10.19 -0.35
N THR A 193 15.45 -10.65 -1.19
CA THR A 193 15.03 -10.04 -2.43
C THR A 193 13.55 -9.65 -2.35
N TYR A 194 12.98 -9.10 -3.42
CA TYR A 194 11.58 -8.68 -3.44
C TYR A 194 10.91 -8.92 -4.79
N TYR A 195 9.59 -8.93 -4.74
CA TYR A 195 8.73 -8.87 -5.92
C TYR A 195 7.70 -7.75 -5.74
N GLU A 196 7.56 -6.85 -6.74
CA GLU A 196 6.54 -5.81 -6.75
C GLU A 196 5.20 -6.42 -7.17
N VAL A 197 4.28 -6.53 -6.20
CA VAL A 197 2.96 -7.13 -6.39
C VAL A 197 2.03 -6.16 -7.12
N ALA A 198 2.05 -4.90 -6.71
CA ALA A 198 1.18 -3.85 -7.24
C ALA A 198 1.80 -2.46 -7.02
N LYS A 199 1.25 -1.43 -7.70
CA LYS A 199 1.43 -0.04 -7.27
C LYS A 199 0.14 0.46 -6.63
N ASP A 200 0.31 1.25 -5.58
CA ASP A 200 -0.77 1.84 -4.80
C ASP A 200 -0.74 3.37 -4.97
N GLY A 201 -1.85 3.94 -5.40
CA GLY A 201 -2.06 5.38 -5.29
C GLY A 201 -2.32 5.74 -3.83
N ILE A 202 -1.73 6.81 -3.34
CA ILE A 202 -2.03 7.35 -2.01
C ILE A 202 -3.01 8.49 -2.19
N ALA A 203 -4.27 8.27 -1.84
CA ALA A 203 -5.31 9.28 -1.90
C ALA A 203 -5.17 10.25 -0.71
N VAL A 204 -5.26 11.53 -0.98
CA VAL A 204 -5.46 12.56 0.05
C VAL A 204 -6.95 12.60 0.34
N ILE A 205 -7.33 12.38 1.59
CA ILE A 205 -8.71 12.24 2.02
C ILE A 205 -9.08 13.30 3.06
N VAL A 206 -10.31 13.78 2.96
CA VAL A 206 -10.94 14.70 3.90
C VAL A 206 -12.34 14.22 4.23
N ASN A 207 -12.93 14.78 5.28
CA ASN A 207 -14.33 14.54 5.59
C ASN A 207 -15.24 15.01 4.43
N LYS A 208 -16.38 14.37 4.23
CA LYS A 208 -17.34 14.74 3.17
C LYS A 208 -17.84 16.17 3.23
N GLU A 209 -17.88 16.76 4.43
CA GLU A 209 -18.31 18.15 4.65
C GLU A 209 -17.23 19.19 4.29
N ASN A 210 -16.00 18.77 4.04
CA ASN A 210 -14.93 19.69 3.65
C ASN A 210 -15.22 20.30 2.27
N PRO A 211 -15.14 21.63 2.10
CA PRO A 211 -15.51 22.30 0.84
C PRO A 211 -14.48 22.14 -0.29
N LEU A 212 -13.25 21.69 0.01
CA LEU A 212 -12.19 21.59 -1.01
C LEU A 212 -12.40 20.37 -1.91
N ASP A 213 -12.03 20.52 -3.19
CA ASP A 213 -12.00 19.44 -4.19
C ASP A 213 -10.58 19.18 -4.72
N ASN A 214 -9.65 20.10 -4.41
CA ASN A 214 -8.27 20.04 -4.87
C ASN A 214 -7.33 20.58 -3.78
N ILE A 215 -6.09 20.09 -3.78
CA ILE A 215 -4.99 20.61 -2.97
C ILE A 215 -3.71 20.58 -3.81
N SER A 216 -2.85 21.57 -3.65
CA SER A 216 -1.54 21.54 -4.30
C SER A 216 -0.58 20.61 -3.54
N MET A 217 0.42 20.08 -4.25
CA MET A 217 1.50 19.32 -3.61
C MET A 217 2.27 20.19 -2.60
N GLU A 218 2.38 21.47 -2.87
CA GLU A 218 3.04 22.43 -1.97
C GLU A 218 2.23 22.66 -0.70
N ASP A 219 0.93 22.88 -0.80
CA ASP A 219 0.06 23.02 0.38
C ASP A 219 0.05 21.73 1.20
N LEU A 220 -0.04 20.59 0.54
CA LEU A 220 0.04 19.29 1.21
C LEU A 220 1.35 19.14 1.99
N LYS A 221 2.48 19.56 1.39
CA LYS A 221 3.77 19.58 2.06
C LYS A 221 3.76 20.53 3.27
N ASN A 222 3.20 21.74 3.12
CA ASN A 222 3.17 22.77 4.17
C ASN A 222 2.25 22.43 5.35
N ILE A 223 1.22 21.59 5.13
CA ILE A 223 0.39 21.02 6.19
C ILE A 223 1.21 20.06 7.08
N TYR A 224 2.06 19.21 6.46
CA TYR A 224 2.79 18.16 7.19
C TYR A 224 4.23 18.51 7.55
N ASN A 225 4.74 19.69 7.16
CA ASN A 225 6.12 20.08 7.39
C ASN A 225 6.26 20.85 8.71
N VAL A 226 6.90 20.24 9.70
CA VAL A 226 7.19 20.89 10.99
C VAL A 226 8.05 22.15 10.84
N ASP A 227 8.89 22.20 9.80
CA ASP A 227 9.81 23.32 9.52
C ASP A 227 9.26 24.32 8.49
N ALA A 228 7.95 24.31 8.22
CA ALA A 228 7.36 25.20 7.20
C ALA A 228 7.41 26.70 7.58
N GLY A 229 7.61 27.01 8.88
CA GLY A 229 7.68 28.40 9.33
C GLY A 229 6.40 29.18 8.96
N ASP A 230 6.57 30.33 8.29
CA ASP A 230 5.45 31.19 7.85
C ASP A 230 4.60 30.56 6.73
N ALA A 231 5.09 29.53 6.05
CA ALA A 231 4.34 28.79 5.05
C ALA A 231 3.46 27.66 5.63
N ALA A 232 3.50 27.44 6.96
CA ALA A 232 2.72 26.39 7.61
C ALA A 232 1.19 26.64 7.47
N ILE A 233 0.49 25.66 6.90
CA ILE A 233 -0.96 25.70 6.75
C ILE A 233 -1.59 25.02 7.96
N LYS A 234 -2.39 25.79 8.71
CA LYS A 234 -3.02 25.35 9.96
C LYS A 234 -4.56 25.38 9.89
N VAL A 235 -5.11 26.09 8.94
CA VAL A 235 -6.55 26.23 8.73
C VAL A 235 -6.89 26.07 7.25
N TRP A 236 -8.08 25.57 6.95
CA TRP A 236 -8.53 25.35 5.59
C TRP A 236 -8.59 26.60 4.70
N ALA A 237 -8.72 27.79 5.33
CA ALA A 237 -8.74 29.05 4.62
C ALA A 237 -7.39 29.42 3.97
N ASP A 238 -6.30 28.86 4.45
CA ASP A 238 -4.94 29.12 3.96
C ASP A 238 -4.53 28.20 2.80
N VAL A 239 -5.34 27.18 2.50
CA VAL A 239 -5.09 26.28 1.35
C VAL A 239 -5.35 27.05 0.06
N SER A 240 -4.41 27.02 -0.87
CA SER A 240 -4.52 27.67 -2.19
C SER A 240 -5.72 27.13 -2.98
N LYS A 241 -6.48 28.04 -3.60
CA LYS A 241 -7.69 27.69 -4.38
C LYS A 241 -7.34 27.33 -5.81
#